data_11c9c188ffd293152e51ab2c96c78da9
#
_entry.id   11c9c188ffd293152e51ab2c96c78da9
#
_cell.length_a   1.000
_cell.length_b   1.000
_cell.length_c   1.000
_cell.angle_alpha   90.00
_cell.angle_beta   90.00
_cell.angle_gamma   90.00
#
_symmetry.space_group_name_H-M   'P 1'
#
loop_
_entity.id
_entity.type
_entity.pdbx_description
1 polymer ?
#
loop_
_entity_poly.entity_id
_entity_poly.type
_entity_poly.pdbx_seq_one_letter_code
_entity_poly.pdbx_strand_id
1 'polypeptide(L)'
;MSQAPNNNPMEKSRHPTDRTIAYVALATSIVFGIAGQLLMKSAALNSAASGPHALVSIGTLVALGVYGLGVVNWIIALRSVNLGVAYSLSSLNYVGIFLGSYFFFDEAITSQRLIGVALIFLGVLIIVLRAHREPARST
;
A
#
# COMPACT_ATOMS: atom_id res chain seq x y z
N MET A 1 3.71 14.85 51.35
CA MET A 1 4.42 14.11 50.27
C MET A 1 3.96 14.66 48.94
N SER A 2 4.74 15.57 48.39
CA SER A 2 4.45 16.21 47.09
C SER A 2 4.90 15.28 45.97
N GLN A 3 3.97 14.80 45.14
CA GLN A 3 4.32 14.05 43.94
C GLN A 3 4.93 15.05 42.94
N ALA A 4 6.18 14.80 42.57
CA ALA A 4 6.84 15.52 41.49
C ALA A 4 6.10 15.28 40.16
N PRO A 5 5.94 16.28 39.29
CA PRO A 5 5.32 16.08 37.97
C PRO A 5 6.15 15.11 37.15
N ASN A 6 5.50 14.05 36.66
CA ASN A 6 6.10 13.05 35.79
C ASN A 6 6.45 13.68 34.44
N ASN A 7 7.68 14.19 34.30
CA ASN A 7 8.24 14.70 33.07
C ASN A 7 8.84 13.55 32.22
N ASN A 8 8.00 12.59 31.88
CA ASN A 8 8.43 11.54 30.96
C ASN A 8 8.37 12.04 29.50
N PRO A 9 9.51 12.34 28.85
CA PRO A 9 9.51 12.89 27.49
C PRO A 9 8.98 11.94 26.42
N MET A 10 8.68 10.70 26.80
CA MET A 10 8.19 9.64 25.90
C MET A 10 6.67 9.67 25.69
N GLU A 11 5.92 10.43 26.51
CA GLU A 11 4.46 10.61 26.40
C GLU A 11 4.10 11.87 25.61
N LYS A 12 4.85 12.14 24.55
CA LYS A 12 4.47 13.17 23.60
C LYS A 12 3.23 12.67 22.88
N SER A 13 2.06 13.09 23.32
CA SER A 13 0.76 12.85 22.75
C SER A 13 0.88 12.93 21.22
N ARG A 14 0.76 11.79 20.53
CA ARG A 14 0.67 11.77 19.07
C ARG A 14 -0.60 12.53 18.72
N HIS A 15 -0.43 13.73 18.22
CA HIS A 15 -1.53 14.59 17.80
C HIS A 15 -2.44 13.83 16.83
N PRO A 16 -3.77 13.94 16.92
CA PRO A 16 -4.70 13.31 15.99
C PRO A 16 -4.39 13.67 14.53
N THR A 17 -3.84 14.85 14.30
CA THR A 17 -3.37 15.32 12.99
C THR A 17 -2.28 14.42 12.40
N ASP A 18 -1.33 13.90 13.22
CA ASP A 18 -0.25 13.03 12.74
C ASP A 18 -0.78 11.69 12.23
N ARG A 19 -1.81 11.17 12.87
CA ARG A 19 -2.48 9.93 12.42
C ARG A 19 -3.18 10.12 11.08
N THR A 20 -3.92 11.21 10.93
CA THR A 20 -4.63 11.50 9.68
C THR A 20 -3.64 11.66 8.51
N ILE A 21 -2.56 12.39 8.71
CA ILE A 21 -1.50 12.56 7.71
C ILE A 21 -0.90 11.21 7.32
N ALA A 22 -0.64 10.34 8.29
CA ALA A 22 -0.07 9.03 8.03
C ALA A 22 -1.02 8.11 7.22
N TYR A 23 -2.32 8.13 7.49
CA TYR A 23 -3.30 7.36 6.70
C TYR A 23 -3.46 7.93 5.30
N VAL A 24 -3.43 9.25 5.13
CA VAL A 24 -3.44 9.89 3.81
C VAL A 24 -2.19 9.52 3.03
N ALA A 25 -1.01 9.57 3.66
CA ALA A 25 0.24 9.16 3.04
C ALA A 25 0.19 7.68 2.62
N LEU A 26 -0.39 6.80 3.45
CA LEU A 26 -0.56 5.38 3.14
C LEU A 26 -1.51 5.17 1.96
N ALA A 27 -2.66 5.84 1.94
CA ALA A 27 -3.60 5.78 0.83
C ALA A 27 -2.97 6.28 -0.47
N THR A 28 -2.26 7.40 -0.41
CA THR A 28 -1.52 7.96 -1.55
C THR A 28 -0.45 6.98 -2.05
N SER A 29 0.27 6.31 -1.15
CA SER A 29 1.28 5.31 -1.54
C SER A 29 0.67 4.13 -2.29
N ILE A 30 -0.52 3.67 -1.88
CA ILE A 30 -1.25 2.60 -2.56
C ILE A 30 -1.64 3.04 -3.98
N VAL A 31 -2.17 4.24 -4.13
CA VAL A 31 -2.54 4.78 -5.45
C VAL A 31 -1.33 4.87 -6.39
N PHE A 32 -0.20 5.42 -5.91
CA PHE A 32 1.04 5.47 -6.68
C PHE A 32 1.60 4.07 -6.98
N GLY A 33 1.48 3.14 -6.06
CA GLY A 33 1.86 1.74 -6.25
C GLY A 33 1.06 1.08 -7.38
N ILE A 34 -0.27 1.22 -7.37
CA ILE A 34 -1.15 0.71 -8.42
C ILE A 34 -0.82 1.37 -9.77
N ALA A 35 -0.77 2.70 -9.81
CA ALA A 35 -0.47 3.45 -11.02
C ALA A 35 0.90 3.06 -11.61
N GLY A 36 1.94 2.98 -10.79
CA GLY A 36 3.27 2.58 -11.23
C GLY A 36 3.29 1.18 -11.83
N GLN A 37 2.59 0.22 -11.21
CA GLN A 37 2.51 -1.15 -11.74
C GLN A 37 1.70 -1.25 -13.04
N LEU A 38 0.60 -0.52 -13.17
CA LEU A 38 -0.17 -0.48 -14.41
C LEU A 38 0.61 0.20 -15.54
N LEU A 39 1.34 1.27 -15.24
CA LEU A 39 2.25 1.92 -16.20
C LEU A 39 3.39 0.98 -16.61
N MET A 40 3.98 0.25 -15.69
CA MET A 40 5.02 -0.74 -16.01
C MET A 40 4.48 -1.86 -16.90
N LYS A 41 3.26 -2.34 -16.63
CA LYS A 41 2.59 -3.32 -17.47
C LYS A 41 2.35 -2.78 -18.88
N SER A 42 1.84 -1.54 -19.02
CA SER A 42 1.63 -0.92 -20.32
C SER A 42 2.93 -0.72 -21.09
N ALA A 43 3.99 -0.29 -20.41
CA ALA A 43 5.31 -0.16 -20.99
C ALA A 43 5.86 -1.51 -21.48
N ALA A 44 5.69 -2.58 -20.71
CA ALA A 44 6.11 -3.94 -21.08
C ALA A 44 5.36 -4.45 -22.31
N LEU A 45 4.04 -4.26 -22.38
CA LEU A 45 3.24 -4.67 -23.54
C LEU A 45 3.67 -3.94 -24.82
N ASN A 46 3.92 -2.64 -24.73
CA ASN A 46 4.39 -1.84 -25.86
C ASN A 46 5.82 -2.20 -26.27
N SER A 47 6.63 -2.67 -25.32
CA SER A 47 8.03 -3.04 -25.53
C SER A 47 8.19 -4.45 -26.11
N ALA A 48 7.23 -5.34 -25.89
CA ALA A 48 7.27 -6.70 -26.41
C ALA A 48 7.35 -6.74 -27.97
N ALA A 49 6.87 -5.70 -28.62
CA ALA A 49 6.96 -5.54 -30.09
C ALA A 49 8.32 -5.00 -30.57
N SER A 50 9.18 -4.47 -29.68
CA SER A 50 10.38 -3.68 -30.04
C SER A 50 11.72 -4.31 -29.65
N GLY A 51 11.71 -5.55 -29.11
CA GLY A 51 12.92 -6.29 -28.74
C GLY A 51 13.50 -5.92 -27.36
N PRO A 52 14.62 -6.55 -26.95
CA PRO A 52 15.13 -6.46 -25.55
C PRO A 52 15.59 -5.05 -25.11
N HIS A 53 15.91 -4.16 -26.04
CA HIS A 53 16.26 -2.76 -25.72
C HIS A 53 15.06 -1.92 -25.24
N ALA A 54 13.87 -2.39 -25.47
CA ALA A 54 12.64 -1.72 -25.10
C ALA A 54 12.33 -1.81 -23.59
N LEU A 55 13.01 -2.67 -22.85
CA LEU A 55 12.93 -2.72 -21.37
C LEU A 55 13.48 -1.44 -20.70
N VAL A 56 14.31 -0.69 -21.42
CA VAL A 56 14.84 0.62 -20.97
C VAL A 56 14.14 1.77 -21.70
N SER A 57 12.85 1.64 -21.91
CA SER A 57 12.07 2.71 -22.52
C SER A 57 11.82 3.86 -21.53
N ILE A 58 11.61 5.06 -22.03
CA ILE A 58 11.21 6.20 -21.22
C ILE A 58 9.94 5.90 -20.41
N GLY A 59 9.01 5.12 -20.99
CA GLY A 59 7.80 4.65 -20.31
C GLY A 59 8.10 3.80 -19.08
N THR A 60 9.07 2.88 -19.16
CA THR A 60 9.52 2.06 -18.03
C THR A 60 10.17 2.91 -16.95
N LEU A 61 10.99 3.90 -17.33
CA LEU A 61 11.62 4.81 -16.36
C LEU A 61 10.59 5.66 -15.63
N VAL A 62 9.59 6.19 -16.34
CA VAL A 62 8.48 6.94 -15.75
C VAL A 62 7.68 6.06 -14.79
N ALA A 63 7.34 4.84 -15.21
CA ALA A 63 6.62 3.88 -14.38
C ALA A 63 7.38 3.55 -13.09
N LEU A 64 8.70 3.33 -13.20
CA LEU A 64 9.58 3.07 -12.06
C LEU A 64 9.67 4.28 -11.12
N GLY A 65 9.72 5.50 -11.66
CA GLY A 65 9.69 6.73 -10.90
C GLY A 65 8.39 6.89 -10.10
N VAL A 66 7.25 6.67 -10.73
CA VAL A 66 5.92 6.72 -10.09
C VAL A 66 5.82 5.67 -8.98
N TYR A 67 6.26 4.44 -9.26
CA TYR A 67 6.29 3.37 -8.26
C TYR A 67 7.22 3.72 -7.08
N GLY A 68 8.41 4.23 -7.37
CA GLY A 68 9.39 4.66 -6.37
C GLY A 68 8.85 5.74 -5.43
N LEU A 69 8.10 6.73 -5.96
CA LEU A 69 7.42 7.74 -5.16
C LEU A 69 6.39 7.09 -4.21
N GLY A 70 5.66 6.09 -4.68
CA GLY A 70 4.76 5.30 -3.84
C GLY A 70 5.48 4.62 -2.68
N VAL A 71 6.62 3.98 -2.95
CA VAL A 71 7.45 3.30 -1.94
C VAL A 71 7.99 4.28 -0.90
N VAL A 72 8.51 5.43 -1.32
CA VAL A 72 9.02 6.47 -0.40
C VAL A 72 7.89 6.96 0.51
N ASN A 73 6.73 7.24 -0.07
CA ASN A 73 5.56 7.69 0.70
C ASN A 73 5.06 6.62 1.68
N TRP A 74 5.11 5.34 1.29
CA TRP A 74 4.80 4.20 2.15
C TRP A 74 5.75 4.11 3.34
N ILE A 75 7.06 4.27 3.12
CA ILE A 75 8.06 4.27 4.19
C ILE A 75 7.80 5.40 5.19
N ILE A 76 7.41 6.59 4.69
CA ILE A 76 7.06 7.73 5.54
C ILE A 76 5.83 7.39 6.39
N ALA A 77 4.80 6.80 5.79
CA ALA A 77 3.58 6.40 6.50
C ALA A 77 3.85 5.39 7.62
N LEU A 78 4.77 4.45 7.42
CA LEU A 78 5.16 3.44 8.41
C LEU A 78 5.73 4.01 9.70
N ARG A 79 6.22 5.24 9.70
CA ARG A 79 6.72 5.89 10.93
C ARG A 79 5.63 6.16 11.95
N SER A 80 4.38 6.27 11.49
CA SER A 80 3.24 6.70 12.32
C SER A 80 2.09 5.69 12.36
N VAL A 81 2.07 4.72 11.43
CA VAL A 81 1.04 3.68 11.36
C VAL A 81 1.60 2.36 11.90
N ASN A 82 0.75 1.60 12.59
CA ASN A 82 1.11 0.26 13.04
C ASN A 82 1.40 -0.64 11.82
N LEU A 83 2.50 -1.38 11.88
CA LEU A 83 2.97 -2.21 10.78
C LEU A 83 1.92 -3.22 10.30
N GLY A 84 1.18 -3.85 11.22
CA GLY A 84 0.12 -4.80 10.88
C GLY A 84 -1.01 -4.14 10.07
N VAL A 85 -1.43 -2.93 10.45
CA VAL A 85 -2.45 -2.17 9.72
C VAL A 85 -1.93 -1.73 8.36
N ALA A 86 -0.68 -1.25 8.30
CA ALA A 86 -0.07 -0.82 7.05
C ALA A 86 0.00 -1.95 6.02
N TYR A 87 0.45 -3.14 6.42
CA TYR A 87 0.49 -4.32 5.54
C TYR A 87 -0.89 -4.80 5.12
N SER A 88 -1.88 -4.79 6.05
CA SER A 88 -3.26 -5.16 5.71
C SER A 88 -3.86 -4.23 4.67
N LEU A 89 -3.65 -2.90 4.81
CA LEU A 89 -4.11 -1.92 3.83
C LEU A 89 -3.34 -2.02 2.50
N SER A 90 -2.02 -2.29 2.56
CA SER A 90 -1.21 -2.46 1.36
C SER A 90 -1.63 -3.68 0.53
N SER A 91 -2.28 -4.68 1.13
CA SER A 91 -2.83 -5.81 0.36
C SER A 91 -3.96 -5.41 -0.58
N LEU A 92 -4.65 -4.29 -0.32
CA LEU A 92 -5.62 -3.71 -1.26
C LEU A 92 -4.97 -3.28 -2.59
N ASN A 93 -3.66 -3.09 -2.62
CA ASN A 93 -2.91 -2.81 -3.84
C ASN A 93 -3.13 -3.92 -4.89
N TYR A 94 -3.15 -5.19 -4.48
CA TYR A 94 -3.38 -6.31 -5.40
C TYR A 94 -4.79 -6.28 -6.01
N VAL A 95 -5.78 -5.87 -5.22
CA VAL A 95 -7.15 -5.69 -5.70
C VAL A 95 -7.21 -4.54 -6.70
N GLY A 96 -6.53 -3.42 -6.39
CA GLY A 96 -6.46 -2.26 -7.28
C GLY A 96 -5.78 -2.59 -8.61
N ILE A 97 -4.69 -3.36 -8.59
CA ILE A 97 -4.00 -3.82 -9.81
C ILE A 97 -4.92 -4.75 -10.62
N PHE A 98 -5.64 -5.66 -9.96
CA PHE A 98 -6.57 -6.57 -10.63
C PHE A 98 -7.69 -5.79 -11.34
N LEU A 99 -8.34 -4.86 -10.64
CA LEU A 99 -9.38 -4.01 -11.22
C LEU A 99 -8.81 -3.11 -12.32
N GLY A 100 -7.65 -2.50 -12.10
CA GLY A 100 -6.98 -1.68 -13.11
C GLY A 100 -6.62 -2.49 -14.36
N SER A 101 -6.13 -3.72 -14.20
CA SER A 101 -5.85 -4.60 -15.34
C SER A 101 -7.11 -4.93 -16.14
N TYR A 102 -8.22 -5.17 -15.48
CA TYR A 102 -9.50 -5.41 -16.15
C TYR A 102 -9.97 -4.17 -16.93
N PHE A 103 -9.98 -2.99 -16.29
CA PHE A 103 -10.53 -1.77 -16.91
C PHE A 103 -9.63 -1.16 -17.99
N PHE A 104 -8.30 -1.25 -17.83
CA PHE A 104 -7.37 -0.59 -18.76
C PHE A 104 -6.83 -1.51 -19.85
N PHE A 105 -6.80 -2.82 -19.61
CA PHE A 105 -6.21 -3.77 -20.55
C PHE A 105 -7.22 -4.78 -21.10
N ASP A 106 -8.50 -4.64 -20.74
CA ASP A 106 -9.59 -5.51 -21.20
C ASP A 106 -9.27 -7.02 -21.02
N GLU A 107 -8.53 -7.33 -19.93
CA GLU A 107 -8.13 -8.70 -19.64
C GLU A 107 -9.30 -9.52 -19.13
N ALA A 108 -9.48 -10.71 -19.71
CA ALA A 108 -10.49 -11.65 -19.26
C ALA A 108 -10.25 -12.05 -17.78
N ILE A 109 -11.30 -11.95 -16.97
CA ILE A 109 -11.27 -12.39 -15.57
C ILE A 109 -11.22 -13.91 -15.54
N THR A 110 -10.04 -14.46 -15.20
CA THR A 110 -9.90 -15.90 -14.98
C THR A 110 -10.39 -16.27 -13.59
N SER A 111 -11.09 -17.40 -13.45
CA SER A 111 -11.58 -17.90 -12.16
C SER A 111 -10.48 -18.00 -11.10
N GLN A 112 -9.26 -18.35 -11.49
CA GLN A 112 -8.10 -18.42 -10.61
C GLN A 112 -7.75 -17.04 -10.01
N ARG A 113 -7.82 -15.97 -10.81
CA ARG A 113 -7.57 -14.59 -10.35
C ARG A 113 -8.66 -14.13 -9.39
N LEU A 114 -9.92 -14.49 -9.66
CA LEU A 114 -11.04 -14.15 -8.78
C LEU A 114 -10.91 -14.84 -7.42
N ILE A 115 -10.53 -16.12 -7.39
CA ILE A 115 -10.27 -16.87 -6.15
C ILE A 115 -9.12 -16.21 -5.38
N GLY A 116 -8.03 -15.81 -6.04
CA GLY A 116 -6.90 -15.13 -5.40
C GLY A 116 -7.31 -13.82 -4.73
N VAL A 117 -8.10 -12.99 -5.41
CA VAL A 117 -8.63 -11.74 -4.86
C VAL A 117 -9.56 -12.00 -3.67
N ALA A 118 -10.43 -13.00 -3.76
CA ALA A 118 -11.32 -13.38 -2.66
C ALA A 118 -10.52 -13.82 -1.40
N LEU A 119 -9.45 -14.59 -1.58
CA LEU A 119 -8.56 -15.01 -0.50
C LEU A 119 -7.84 -13.82 0.15
N ILE A 120 -7.40 -12.83 -0.63
CA ILE A 120 -6.80 -11.60 -0.11
C ILE A 120 -7.82 -10.86 0.76
N PHE A 121 -9.04 -10.64 0.28
CA PHE A 121 -10.11 -10.00 1.05
C PHE A 121 -10.40 -10.73 2.35
N LEU A 122 -10.50 -12.06 2.30
CA LEU A 122 -10.73 -12.88 3.48
C LEU A 122 -9.59 -12.73 4.51
N GLY A 123 -8.34 -12.76 4.04
CA GLY A 123 -7.16 -12.56 4.88
C GLY A 123 -7.15 -11.19 5.57
N VAL A 124 -7.40 -10.12 4.83
CA VAL A 124 -7.50 -8.76 5.37
C VAL A 124 -8.62 -8.65 6.40
N LEU A 125 -9.78 -9.21 6.09
CA LEU A 125 -10.93 -9.20 6.99
C LEU A 125 -10.62 -9.88 8.33
N ILE A 126 -9.98 -11.06 8.29
CA ILE A 126 -9.57 -11.80 9.49
C ILE A 126 -8.59 -10.96 10.34
N ILE A 127 -7.60 -10.31 9.71
CA ILE A 127 -6.62 -9.48 10.42
C ILE A 127 -7.30 -8.28 11.07
N VAL A 128 -8.16 -7.58 10.33
CA VAL A 128 -8.88 -6.40 10.84
C VAL A 128 -9.80 -6.78 12.01
N LEU A 129 -10.54 -7.89 11.90
CA LEU A 129 -11.43 -8.37 12.96
C LEU A 129 -10.64 -8.80 14.20
N ARG A 130 -9.46 -9.43 14.04
CA ARG A 130 -8.59 -9.77 15.19
C ARG A 130 -7.99 -8.52 15.85
N ALA A 131 -7.53 -7.56 15.07
CA ALA A 131 -6.99 -6.31 15.59
C ALA A 131 -8.02 -5.52 16.44
N HIS A 132 -9.31 -5.67 16.15
CA HIS A 132 -10.38 -5.06 16.95
C HIS A 132 -10.69 -5.86 18.23
N ARG A 133 -10.33 -7.12 18.32
CA ARG A 133 -10.62 -7.99 19.48
C ARG A 133 -9.53 -8.04 20.53
N GLU A 134 -8.33 -7.57 20.25
CA GLU A 134 -7.27 -7.42 21.23
C GLU A 134 -7.27 -6.00 21.78
N PRO A 135 -7.92 -5.74 22.95
CA PRO A 135 -7.65 -4.52 23.71
C PRO A 135 -6.19 -4.55 24.09
N ALA A 136 -5.50 -3.42 23.94
CA ALA A 136 -4.09 -3.24 24.24
C ALA A 136 -3.71 -4.01 25.53
N ARG A 137 -3.01 -5.14 25.40
CA ARG A 137 -2.31 -5.73 26.54
C ARG A 137 -1.22 -4.74 26.91
N SER A 138 -1.51 -3.99 27.96
CA SER A 138 -0.53 -3.21 28.70
C SER A 138 0.51 -4.17 29.28
N THR A 139 1.70 -4.16 28.73
CA THR A 139 2.91 -4.57 29.42
C THR A 139 3.73 -3.34 29.71
#